data_8f2e3e62bc1bb239e45a75187b464586
#
_entry.id   8f2e3e62bc1bb239e45a75187b464586
#
_cell.length_a   1.000
_cell.length_b   1.000
_cell.length_c   1.000
_cell.angle_alpha   90.00
_cell.angle_beta   90.00
_cell.angle_gamma   90.00
#
_symmetry.space_group_name_H-M   'P 1'
#
loop_
_entity.id
_entity.type
_entity.pdbx_description
1 polymer ?
#
loop_
_entity_poly.entity_id
_entity_poly.type
_entity_poly.pdbx_seq_one_letter_code
_entity_poly.pdbx_strand_id
1 'polypeptide(L)'
;MAPSATLERIRKLEKRELIQGYTTRLNAKNLGLTLTAFTLIHVNEPVGQVDTGKELAKFPEVMEVHYTAGAATYLIKVRVADTQALADLLQSIGRIENVRDTNSTIVLRTIKETSDLSLSSVPGFIDPS
;
A
#
# COMPACT_ATOMS: atom_id res chain seq x y z
N MET A 1 23.69 -0.06 4.00
CA MET A 1 22.69 0.22 5.04
C MET A 1 22.10 -1.10 5.52
N ALA A 2 21.94 -1.25 6.81
CA ALA A 2 21.34 -2.46 7.38
C ALA A 2 19.82 -2.31 7.38
N PRO A 3 19.07 -3.04 6.53
CA PRO A 3 17.60 -2.91 6.49
C PRO A 3 16.95 -3.24 7.83
N SER A 4 17.53 -4.14 8.60
CA SER A 4 17.00 -4.56 9.91
C SER A 4 16.97 -3.41 10.92
N ALA A 5 18.01 -2.57 10.94
CA ALA A 5 18.06 -1.42 11.86
C ALA A 5 16.96 -0.41 11.54
N THR A 6 16.69 -0.17 10.25
CA THR A 6 15.63 0.73 9.83
C THR A 6 14.25 0.18 10.21
N LEU A 7 14.02 -1.11 10.01
CA LEU A 7 12.77 -1.76 10.39
C LEU A 7 12.52 -1.71 11.90
N GLU A 8 13.54 -1.95 12.70
CA GLU A 8 13.40 -1.86 14.15
C GLU A 8 13.03 -0.46 14.61
N ARG A 9 13.61 0.56 13.99
CA ARG A 9 13.31 1.95 14.29
C ARG A 9 11.85 2.27 13.97
N ILE A 10 11.37 1.82 12.83
CA ILE A 10 9.97 2.01 12.43
C ILE A 10 9.04 1.33 13.43
N ARG A 11 9.32 0.08 13.80
CA ARG A 11 8.49 -0.67 14.74
C ARG A 11 8.43 -0.01 16.11
N LYS A 12 9.56 0.52 16.58
CA LYS A 12 9.60 1.22 17.87
C LYS A 12 8.75 2.49 17.84
N LEU A 13 8.81 3.25 16.74
CA LEU A 13 8.01 4.45 16.58
C LEU A 13 6.52 4.12 16.54
N GLU A 14 6.13 3.14 15.76
CA GLU A 14 4.74 2.72 15.66
C GLU A 14 4.19 2.28 17.01
N LYS A 15 4.96 1.48 17.74
CA LYS A 15 4.57 1.01 19.06
C LYS A 15 4.40 2.15 20.05
N ARG A 16 5.31 3.13 20.02
CA ARG A 16 5.24 4.30 20.88
C ARG A 16 3.98 5.11 20.60
N GLU A 17 3.68 5.35 19.34
CA GLU A 17 2.50 6.12 18.94
C GLU A 17 1.21 5.44 19.37
N LEU A 18 1.14 4.13 19.23
CA LEU A 18 -0.03 3.35 19.67
C LEU A 18 -0.24 3.46 21.18
N ILE A 19 0.84 3.38 21.96
CA ILE A 19 0.78 3.49 23.42
C ILE A 19 0.32 4.89 23.84
N GLN A 20 0.72 5.91 23.11
CA GLN A 20 0.37 7.29 23.40
C GLN A 20 -1.02 7.68 22.89
N GLY A 21 -1.66 6.77 22.16
CA GLY A 21 -3.05 6.98 21.71
C GLY A 21 -3.21 7.85 20.49
N TYR A 22 -2.15 8.09 19.74
CA TYR A 22 -2.25 8.76 18.44
C TYR A 22 -1.35 8.09 17.41
N THR A 23 -1.68 8.32 16.13
CA THR A 23 -0.95 7.74 15.03
C THR A 23 -0.15 8.84 14.32
N THR A 24 1.11 8.50 13.97
CA THR A 24 1.97 9.38 13.19
C THR A 24 2.23 8.74 11.84
N ARG A 25 2.11 9.53 10.79
CA ARG A 25 2.51 9.09 9.46
C ARG A 25 3.99 9.27 9.30
N LEU A 26 4.68 8.16 9.04
CA LEU A 26 6.10 8.19 8.75
C LEU A 26 6.31 8.59 7.29
N ASN A 27 7.33 9.43 7.04
CA ASN A 27 7.69 9.79 5.68
C ASN A 27 8.51 8.65 5.08
N ALA A 28 7.93 7.91 4.16
CA ALA A 28 8.54 6.75 3.54
C ALA A 28 9.87 7.08 2.84
N LYS A 29 9.97 8.25 2.22
CA LYS A 29 11.21 8.67 1.56
C LYS A 29 12.36 8.80 2.54
N ASN A 30 12.10 9.34 3.74
CA ASN A 30 13.10 9.50 4.78
C ASN A 30 13.58 8.16 5.33
N LEU A 31 12.83 7.08 5.08
CA LEU A 31 13.16 5.74 5.51
C LEU A 31 13.77 4.90 4.38
N GLY A 32 14.06 5.52 3.23
CA GLY A 32 14.64 4.84 2.09
C GLY A 32 13.64 4.13 1.19
N LEU A 33 12.33 4.28 1.45
CA LEU A 33 11.27 3.68 0.62
C LEU A 33 10.86 4.71 -0.44
N THR A 34 11.70 4.87 -1.45
CA THR A 34 11.58 5.95 -2.41
C THR A 34 10.70 5.65 -3.60
N LEU A 35 10.37 4.37 -3.83
CA LEU A 35 9.60 3.95 -4.99
C LEU A 35 8.19 3.54 -4.57
N THR A 36 7.19 4.15 -5.21
CA THR A 36 5.78 3.79 -5.06
C THR A 36 5.29 3.22 -6.38
N ALA A 37 4.53 2.14 -6.32
CA ALA A 37 3.91 1.55 -7.50
C ALA A 37 2.47 1.18 -7.19
N PHE A 38 1.62 1.28 -8.21
CA PHE A 38 0.26 0.74 -8.18
C PHE A 38 0.25 -0.50 -9.07
N THR A 39 -0.17 -1.62 -8.51
CA THR A 39 -0.13 -2.90 -9.21
C THR A 39 -1.54 -3.45 -9.34
N LEU A 40 -1.93 -3.77 -10.56
CA LEU A 40 -3.16 -4.47 -10.86
C LEU A 40 -2.85 -5.98 -10.81
N ILE A 41 -3.69 -6.75 -10.13
CA ILE A 41 -3.46 -8.18 -9.95
C ILE A 41 -4.68 -8.93 -10.44
N HIS A 42 -4.46 -9.84 -11.40
CA HIS A 42 -5.49 -10.74 -11.89
C HIS A 42 -5.40 -12.05 -11.14
N VAL A 43 -6.53 -12.50 -10.62
CA VAL A 43 -6.58 -13.76 -9.86
C VAL A 43 -7.69 -14.65 -10.38
N ASN A 44 -7.55 -15.95 -10.13
CA ASN A 44 -8.55 -16.97 -10.41
C ASN A 44 -9.30 -17.30 -9.13
N GLU A 45 -10.26 -16.45 -8.79
CA GLU A 45 -11.11 -16.66 -7.61
C GLU A 45 -12.57 -16.44 -8.01
N PRO A 46 -13.52 -17.17 -7.39
CA PRO A 46 -14.93 -16.84 -7.57
C PRO A 46 -15.25 -15.41 -7.15
N VAL A 47 -16.20 -14.80 -7.83
CA VAL A 47 -16.63 -13.44 -7.51
C VAL A 47 -17.10 -13.38 -6.06
N GLY A 48 -16.63 -12.38 -5.34
CA GLY A 48 -16.97 -12.16 -3.94
C GLY A 48 -16.00 -12.78 -2.93
N GLN A 49 -15.11 -13.69 -3.36
CA GLN A 49 -14.06 -14.20 -2.49
C GLN A 49 -12.88 -13.21 -2.47
N VAL A 50 -12.30 -13.02 -1.30
CA VAL A 50 -11.19 -12.08 -1.11
C VAL A 50 -10.00 -12.73 -0.39
N ASP A 51 -9.86 -14.04 -0.50
CA ASP A 51 -8.79 -14.77 0.17
C ASP A 51 -7.41 -14.34 -0.33
N THR A 52 -7.25 -14.15 -1.63
CA THR A 52 -6.00 -13.66 -2.20
C THR A 52 -5.71 -12.24 -1.73
N GLY A 53 -6.73 -11.39 -1.61
CA GLY A 53 -6.58 -10.04 -1.06
C GLY A 53 -6.04 -10.06 0.36
N LYS A 54 -6.49 -10.99 1.17
CA LYS A 54 -5.98 -11.15 2.54
C LYS A 54 -4.52 -11.58 2.55
N GLU A 55 -4.11 -12.44 1.61
CA GLU A 55 -2.71 -12.82 1.47
C GLU A 55 -1.85 -11.64 1.03
N LEU A 56 -2.34 -10.83 0.09
CA LEU A 56 -1.65 -9.62 -0.36
C LEU A 56 -1.44 -8.64 0.78
N ALA A 57 -2.41 -8.51 1.66
CA ALA A 57 -2.34 -7.59 2.80
C ALA A 57 -1.28 -7.98 3.83
N LYS A 58 -0.78 -9.20 3.80
CA LYS A 58 0.25 -9.66 4.73
C LYS A 58 1.64 -9.16 4.38
N PHE A 59 1.88 -8.72 3.15
CA PHE A 59 3.18 -8.18 2.75
C PHE A 59 3.38 -6.81 3.37
N PRO A 60 4.48 -6.57 4.11
CA PRO A 60 4.71 -5.26 4.74
C PRO A 60 4.88 -4.13 3.72
N GLU A 61 5.33 -4.42 2.51
CA GLU A 61 5.50 -3.43 1.45
C GLU A 61 4.17 -2.97 0.87
N VAL A 62 3.09 -3.73 1.08
CA VAL A 62 1.76 -3.43 0.54
C VAL A 62 1.05 -2.46 1.48
N MET A 63 0.77 -1.28 0.99
CA MET A 63 0.17 -0.19 1.78
C MET A 63 -1.35 -0.18 1.70
N GLU A 64 -1.91 -0.66 0.58
CA GLU A 64 -3.35 -0.69 0.34
C GLU A 64 -3.68 -1.90 -0.53
N VAL A 65 -4.83 -2.50 -0.26
CA VAL A 65 -5.37 -3.59 -1.08
C VAL A 65 -6.84 -3.26 -1.35
N HIS A 66 -7.19 -3.13 -2.61
CA HIS A 66 -8.56 -2.84 -3.02
C HIS A 66 -9.09 -3.95 -3.92
N TYR A 67 -10.29 -4.43 -3.62
CA TYR A 67 -11.02 -5.35 -4.47
C TYR A 67 -11.79 -4.51 -5.48
N THR A 68 -11.51 -4.69 -6.76
CA THR A 68 -12.02 -3.79 -7.80
C THR A 68 -12.97 -4.50 -8.76
N ALA A 69 -13.88 -3.72 -9.31
CA ALA A 69 -14.75 -4.15 -10.40
C ALA A 69 -14.23 -3.52 -11.69
N GLY A 70 -13.27 -4.16 -12.34
CA GLY A 70 -12.64 -3.59 -13.52
C GLY A 70 -11.81 -4.62 -14.24
N ALA A 71 -10.75 -4.16 -14.91
CA ALA A 71 -9.90 -5.02 -15.71
C ALA A 71 -9.11 -6.04 -14.87
N ALA A 72 -8.89 -5.74 -13.61
CA ALA A 72 -8.18 -6.64 -12.68
C ALA A 72 -9.04 -6.90 -11.46
N THR A 73 -8.68 -7.93 -10.69
CA THR A 73 -9.40 -8.26 -9.45
C THR A 73 -8.98 -7.37 -8.30
N TYR A 74 -7.67 -7.09 -8.18
CA TYR A 74 -7.15 -6.25 -7.11
C TYR A 74 -6.30 -5.13 -7.65
N LEU A 75 -6.38 -3.99 -6.95
CA LEU A 75 -5.45 -2.89 -7.13
C LEU A 75 -4.73 -2.71 -5.80
N ILE A 76 -3.40 -2.80 -5.81
CA ILE A 76 -2.63 -2.59 -4.59
C ILE A 76 -1.67 -1.42 -4.77
N LYS A 77 -1.36 -0.76 -3.66
CA LYS A 77 -0.33 0.27 -3.59
C LYS A 77 0.83 -0.28 -2.79
N VAL A 78 2.04 -0.20 -3.35
CA VAL A 78 3.24 -0.72 -2.70
C VAL A 78 4.28 0.38 -2.58
N ARG A 79 5.10 0.29 -1.53
CA ARG A 79 6.27 1.14 -1.33
C ARG A 79 7.48 0.27 -1.09
N VAL A 80 8.51 0.50 -1.88
CA VAL A 80 9.76 -0.27 -1.83
C VAL A 80 10.95 0.66 -2.03
N ALA A 81 12.14 0.14 -1.78
CA ALA A 81 13.36 0.94 -1.87
C ALA A 81 13.72 1.29 -3.33
N ASP A 82 13.57 0.33 -4.23
CA ASP A 82 14.03 0.46 -5.61
C ASP A 82 13.31 -0.55 -6.52
N THR A 83 13.68 -0.57 -7.78
CA THR A 83 13.05 -1.47 -8.76
C THR A 83 13.37 -2.93 -8.49
N GLN A 84 14.55 -3.24 -7.96
CA GLN A 84 14.90 -4.62 -7.61
C GLN A 84 13.99 -5.13 -6.49
N ALA A 85 13.75 -4.31 -5.48
CA ALA A 85 12.85 -4.67 -4.39
C ALA A 85 11.41 -4.87 -4.91
N LEU A 86 10.99 -4.06 -5.88
CA LEU A 86 9.69 -4.25 -6.53
C LEU A 86 9.63 -5.58 -7.26
N ALA A 87 10.67 -5.93 -8.00
CA ALA A 87 10.73 -7.20 -8.72
C ALA A 87 10.64 -8.38 -7.76
N ASP A 88 11.34 -8.30 -6.62
CA ASP A 88 11.33 -9.35 -5.61
C ASP A 88 9.93 -9.50 -5.00
N LEU A 89 9.27 -8.38 -4.72
CA LEU A 89 7.90 -8.40 -4.20
C LEU A 89 6.93 -9.02 -5.20
N LEU A 90 7.02 -8.63 -6.47
CA LEU A 90 6.15 -9.17 -7.51
C LEU A 90 6.37 -10.66 -7.69
N GLN A 91 7.61 -11.14 -7.56
CA GLN A 91 7.89 -12.55 -7.62
C GLN A 91 7.22 -13.30 -6.46
N SER A 92 7.27 -12.73 -5.25
CA SER A 92 6.62 -13.32 -4.08
C SER A 92 5.10 -13.34 -4.24
N ILE A 93 4.53 -12.26 -4.77
CA ILE A 93 3.09 -12.19 -5.05
C ILE A 93 2.70 -13.24 -6.08
N GLY A 94 3.53 -13.44 -7.10
CA GLY A 94 3.27 -14.43 -8.14
C GLY A 94 3.27 -15.88 -7.66
N ARG A 95 3.81 -16.14 -6.47
CA ARG A 95 3.79 -17.47 -5.86
C ARG A 95 2.47 -17.78 -5.15
N ILE A 96 1.60 -16.79 -4.96
CA ILE A 96 0.27 -17.02 -4.41
C ILE A 96 -0.53 -17.83 -5.44
N GLU A 97 -1.16 -18.90 -4.98
CA GLU A 97 -1.76 -19.93 -5.85
C GLU A 97 -2.68 -19.35 -6.92
N ASN A 98 -3.54 -18.43 -6.57
CA ASN A 98 -4.57 -17.95 -7.48
C ASN A 98 -4.15 -16.76 -8.33
N VAL A 99 -2.95 -16.21 -8.13
CA VAL A 99 -2.47 -15.06 -8.91
C VAL A 99 -2.09 -15.52 -10.31
N ARG A 100 -2.67 -14.86 -11.32
CA ARG A 100 -2.40 -15.15 -12.73
C ARG A 100 -1.33 -14.25 -13.30
N ASP A 101 -1.49 -12.95 -13.13
CA ASP A 101 -0.52 -11.97 -13.62
C ASP A 101 -0.63 -10.67 -12.84
N THR A 102 0.36 -9.82 -13.03
CA THR A 102 0.42 -8.50 -12.42
C THR A 102 0.79 -7.47 -13.47
N ASN A 103 0.31 -6.24 -13.26
CA ASN A 103 0.64 -5.11 -14.12
C ASN A 103 0.91 -3.90 -13.21
N SER A 104 2.16 -3.45 -13.17
CA SER A 104 2.58 -2.38 -12.26
C SER A 104 2.81 -1.07 -12.99
N THR A 105 2.36 0.01 -12.36
CA THR A 105 2.63 1.38 -12.78
C THR A 105 3.46 2.05 -11.70
N ILE A 106 4.67 2.47 -12.06
CA ILE A 106 5.57 3.14 -11.12
C ILE A 106 5.22 4.62 -11.09
N VAL A 107 5.06 5.15 -9.87
CA VAL A 107 4.81 6.58 -9.68
C VAL A 107 6.11 7.34 -9.84
N LEU A 108 6.16 8.26 -10.79
CA LEU A 108 7.34 9.10 -10.99
C LEU A 108 7.37 10.27 -10.02
N ARG A 109 6.21 10.84 -9.73
CA ARG A 109 6.08 11.99 -8.84
C ARG A 109 4.67 12.04 -8.26
N THR A 110 4.58 12.23 -6.96
CA THR A 110 3.30 12.42 -6.29
C THR A 110 3.06 13.93 -6.16
N ILE A 111 1.97 14.40 -6.74
CA ILE A 111 1.61 15.82 -6.68
C ILE A 111 0.79 16.10 -5.42
N LYS A 112 -0.09 15.18 -5.06
CA LYS A 112 -0.92 15.31 -3.86
C LYS A 112 -1.25 13.93 -3.34
N GLU A 113 -1.10 13.76 -2.03
CA GLU A 113 -1.47 12.52 -1.35
C GLU A 113 -1.98 12.90 0.04
N THR A 114 -3.25 12.65 0.31
CA THR A 114 -3.84 12.90 1.62
C THR A 114 -4.97 11.91 1.87
N SER A 115 -5.14 11.52 3.13
CA SER A 115 -6.30 10.74 3.56
C SER A 115 -7.35 11.64 4.22
N ASP A 116 -7.06 12.93 4.34
CA ASP A 116 -7.96 13.88 4.99
C ASP A 116 -9.00 14.38 3.98
N LEU A 117 -10.27 14.17 4.28
CA LEU A 117 -11.35 14.69 3.46
C LEU A 117 -11.53 16.18 3.73
N SER A 118 -11.71 16.96 2.66
CA SER A 118 -12.12 18.33 2.80
C SER A 118 -13.61 18.35 3.15
N LEU A 119 -13.98 19.07 4.24
CA LEU A 119 -15.38 19.18 4.63
C LEU A 119 -16.22 19.86 3.55
N SER A 120 -15.62 20.73 2.76
CA SER A 120 -16.31 21.40 1.67
C SER A 120 -16.75 20.44 0.55
N SER A 121 -16.15 19.24 0.47
CA SER A 121 -16.53 18.23 -0.53
C SER A 121 -17.66 17.31 -0.04
N VAL A 122 -18.08 17.45 1.22
CA VAL A 122 -19.13 16.60 1.80
C VAL A 122 -20.49 17.09 1.30
N PRO A 123 -21.33 16.23 0.68
CA PRO A 123 -22.65 16.66 0.23
C PRO A 123 -23.47 17.22 1.38
N GLY A 124 -24.07 18.42 1.17
CA GLY A 124 -24.89 19.08 2.19
C GLY A 124 -24.12 19.78 3.30
N PHE A 125 -22.77 19.77 3.27
CA PHE A 125 -21.99 20.50 4.25
C PHE A 125 -22.11 22.01 4.00
N ILE A 126 -22.41 22.76 5.05
CA ILE A 126 -22.48 24.22 5.01
C ILE A 126 -21.41 24.77 5.95
N ASP A 127 -20.49 25.56 5.41
CA ASP A 127 -19.42 26.16 6.20
C ASP A 127 -20.05 27.24 7.10
N PRO A 128 -19.87 27.15 8.43
CA PRO A 128 -20.47 28.11 9.35
C PRO A 128 -19.77 29.48 9.38
N SER A 129 -18.66 29.65 8.71
CA SER A 129 -17.91 30.91 8.69
C SER A 129 -18.60 32.04 7.92
#